data_89d85c00d28e0ee1b6227e583dea260c
#
_entry.id   89d85c00d28e0ee1b6227e583dea260c
#
_cell.length_a   1.000
_cell.length_b   1.000
_cell.length_c   1.000
_cell.angle_alpha   90.00
_cell.angle_beta   90.00
_cell.angle_gamma   90.00
#
_symmetry.space_group_name_H-M   'P 1'
#
loop_
_entity.id
_entity.type
_entity.pdbx_description
1 polymer ?
#
loop_
_entity_poly.entity_id
_entity_poly.type
_entity_poly.pdbx_seq_one_letter_code
_entity_poly.pdbx_strand_id
1 'polypeptide(L)'
;MNFITPSSDELVNLREDPLLVEQELDVVPAVADAVEKTTGLRAGRVYWRSDHDYLYALELADLGKNRPSMATVYGFWDRYEPRPMEHEIEADLIDFLLWFASITDDIPVGNVVKLIEFARQRGRCQTTWPQGAVLRTPEERFAKLPGYDFPPRYVDIEGLRMAYVEKGQGDPILMLHGEPTWGYLYRKMIPPLANTGKIIVPDQIGFGRSDKPVDINAYSYKSFVRWMRKFILELDLSRITLVCQDWGGLVGLRVLSQISGRFIRLVVMSTGIPYGRGVGDNEEFLQWRRYAQRQDYLDVPTAMQSHLDQCVLNEDEAAAYRAPFPLAAYQTGAFTWPRLVPIRLDHPGNYDNYAAVKVLRTLNIPVFLPWGERDAFKTGEATLRQIFKNCAPPCPIAGAGHFMQESSGEEVADRIRKWILATPV
;
A
#
# COMPACT_ATOMS: atom_id res chain seq x y z
N MET A 1 -11.05 7.11 7.77
CA MET A 1 -10.84 8.41 8.43
C MET A 1 -11.31 8.30 9.88
N ASN A 2 -10.53 8.77 10.86
CA ASN A 2 -11.04 8.89 12.22
C ASN A 2 -11.59 10.30 12.36
N PHE A 3 -12.91 10.44 12.31
CA PHE A 3 -13.56 11.71 12.64
C PHE A 3 -13.53 11.88 14.17
N ILE A 4 -12.90 12.95 14.62
CA ILE A 4 -12.97 13.35 16.03
C ILE A 4 -14.10 14.36 16.12
N THR A 5 -15.08 14.09 16.97
CA THR A 5 -16.18 15.03 17.21
C THR A 5 -15.61 16.22 17.99
N PRO A 6 -15.51 17.42 17.41
CA PRO A 6 -15.13 18.61 18.19
C PRO A 6 -16.26 18.94 19.17
N SER A 7 -15.89 19.48 20.31
CA SER A 7 -16.87 20.05 21.24
C SER A 7 -17.54 21.27 20.60
N SER A 8 -18.73 21.62 21.05
CA SER A 8 -19.43 22.84 20.58
C SER A 8 -18.58 24.11 20.72
N ASP A 9 -17.71 24.17 21.74
CA ASP A 9 -16.84 25.32 22.00
C ASP A 9 -15.65 25.37 21.02
N GLU A 10 -15.15 24.22 20.56
CA GLU A 10 -14.09 24.15 19.55
C GLU A 10 -14.62 24.60 18.17
N LEU A 11 -15.89 24.33 17.85
CA LEU A 11 -16.51 24.79 16.60
C LEU A 11 -16.69 26.31 16.55
N VAL A 12 -16.95 26.96 17.69
CA VAL A 12 -17.14 28.42 17.78
C VAL A 12 -15.82 29.17 17.59
N ASN A 13 -14.71 28.62 18.05
CA ASN A 13 -13.40 29.27 18.04
C ASN A 13 -12.63 29.06 16.73
N LEU A 14 -13.07 28.20 15.82
CA LEU A 14 -12.34 27.92 14.57
C LEU A 14 -12.20 29.15 13.67
N ARG A 15 -13.15 30.08 13.66
CA ARG A 15 -13.04 31.34 12.87
C ARG A 15 -12.02 32.33 13.43
N GLU A 16 -11.70 32.25 14.70
CA GLU A 16 -10.78 33.13 15.40
C GLU A 16 -9.40 32.53 15.56
N ASP A 17 -9.17 31.30 15.10
CA ASP A 17 -7.86 30.65 15.18
C ASP A 17 -6.89 31.27 14.16
N PRO A 18 -5.85 32.00 14.61
CA PRO A 18 -4.90 32.68 13.73
C PRO A 18 -4.05 31.73 12.88
N LEU A 19 -4.09 30.43 13.18
CA LEU A 19 -3.39 29.40 12.42
C LEU A 19 -4.23 28.86 11.26
N LEU A 20 -5.52 29.19 11.19
CA LEU A 20 -6.39 28.84 10.08
C LEU A 20 -6.18 29.81 8.91
N VAL A 21 -5.73 29.31 7.79
CA VAL A 21 -5.62 30.07 6.56
C VAL A 21 -6.85 29.80 5.71
N GLU A 22 -7.63 30.84 5.46
CA GLU A 22 -8.77 30.77 4.54
C GLU A 22 -8.27 30.53 3.11
N GLN A 23 -8.74 29.46 2.47
CA GLN A 23 -8.56 29.22 1.05
C GLN A 23 -9.93 29.14 0.38
N GLU A 24 -10.17 29.97 -0.64
CA GLU A 24 -11.25 29.72 -1.58
C GLU A 24 -10.92 28.46 -2.37
N LEU A 25 -11.75 27.42 -2.22
CA LEU A 25 -11.70 26.27 -3.08
C LEU A 25 -12.45 26.58 -4.38
N ASP A 26 -11.72 27.02 -5.39
CA ASP A 26 -12.20 27.05 -6.79
C ASP A 26 -12.56 25.66 -7.32
N VAL A 27 -12.29 24.64 -6.52
CA VAL A 27 -12.24 23.24 -6.92
C VAL A 27 -13.60 22.56 -6.88
N VAL A 28 -14.62 23.19 -6.30
CA VAL A 28 -15.80 22.44 -5.89
C VAL A 28 -17.15 23.00 -6.35
N PRO A 29 -17.28 23.67 -7.51
CA PRO A 29 -18.61 24.06 -7.95
C PRO A 29 -19.54 22.86 -8.08
N ALA A 30 -19.03 21.71 -8.58
CA ALA A 30 -19.83 20.51 -8.77
C ALA A 30 -20.17 19.80 -7.45
N VAL A 31 -19.24 19.80 -6.48
CA VAL A 31 -19.49 19.24 -5.14
C VAL A 31 -20.36 20.17 -4.31
N ALA A 32 -20.07 21.47 -4.33
CA ALA A 32 -20.90 22.47 -3.67
C ALA A 32 -22.34 22.42 -4.19
N ASP A 33 -22.52 22.33 -5.50
CA ASP A 33 -23.82 22.22 -6.17
C ASP A 33 -24.55 20.90 -5.80
N ALA A 34 -23.81 19.78 -5.71
CA ALA A 34 -24.37 18.51 -5.29
C ALA A 34 -24.77 18.49 -3.81
N VAL A 35 -23.94 19.07 -2.94
CA VAL A 35 -24.25 19.22 -1.50
C VAL A 35 -25.47 20.12 -1.34
N GLU A 36 -25.51 21.28 -1.99
CA GLU A 36 -26.62 22.21 -1.92
C GLU A 36 -27.93 21.59 -2.41
N LYS A 37 -27.91 20.91 -3.57
CA LYS A 37 -29.08 20.21 -4.11
C LYS A 37 -29.57 19.04 -3.28
N THR A 38 -28.67 18.39 -2.58
CA THR A 38 -28.97 17.13 -1.86
C THR A 38 -29.34 17.37 -0.40
N THR A 39 -28.69 18.31 0.25
CA THR A 39 -28.85 18.58 1.69
C THR A 39 -29.62 19.86 1.99
N GLY A 40 -29.75 20.78 1.03
CA GLY A 40 -30.25 22.13 1.25
C GLY A 40 -29.25 23.03 1.98
N LEU A 41 -28.02 22.56 2.20
CA LEU A 41 -26.95 23.30 2.83
C LEU A 41 -25.97 23.78 1.76
N ARG A 42 -25.50 25.01 1.89
CA ARG A 42 -24.51 25.57 0.97
C ARG A 42 -23.11 25.26 1.48
N ALA A 43 -22.29 24.61 0.66
CA ALA A 43 -20.88 24.51 0.90
C ALA A 43 -20.22 25.89 0.73
N GLY A 44 -19.61 26.39 1.80
CA GLY A 44 -19.00 27.71 1.84
C GLY A 44 -17.48 27.62 1.72
N ARG A 45 -16.79 28.03 2.76
CA ARG A 45 -15.34 28.22 2.78
C ARG A 45 -14.61 27.02 3.37
N VAL A 46 -13.38 26.79 2.91
CA VAL A 46 -12.49 25.78 3.48
C VAL A 46 -11.32 26.49 4.13
N TYR A 47 -11.00 26.05 5.33
CA TYR A 47 -9.94 26.61 6.15
C TYR A 47 -8.83 25.59 6.36
N TRP A 48 -7.59 26.01 6.20
CA TRP A 48 -6.40 25.22 6.48
C TRP A 48 -5.76 25.65 7.78
N ARG A 49 -5.24 24.69 8.50
CA ARG A 49 -4.40 24.96 9.66
C ARG A 49 -2.94 24.78 9.30
N SER A 50 -2.15 25.84 9.43
CA SER A 50 -0.76 25.88 8.98
C SER A 50 0.23 25.11 9.86
N ASP A 51 -0.13 24.79 11.10
CA ASP A 51 0.70 24.05 12.06
C ASP A 51 0.44 22.54 12.07
N HIS A 52 -0.65 22.11 11.45
CA HIS A 52 -0.99 20.71 11.27
C HIS A 52 -1.05 20.43 9.78
N ASP A 53 -0.40 19.36 9.36
CA ASP A 53 -0.29 19.07 7.95
C ASP A 53 -1.67 18.86 7.28
N TYR A 54 -2.79 18.76 8.03
CA TYR A 54 -4.09 18.44 7.46
C TYR A 54 -5.30 18.71 8.34
N LEU A 55 -5.65 19.94 8.54
CA LEU A 55 -6.95 20.27 9.09
C LEU A 55 -7.70 21.16 8.11
N TYR A 56 -8.86 20.76 7.64
CA TYR A 56 -9.75 21.68 6.95
C TYR A 56 -11.12 21.69 7.61
N ALA A 57 -11.71 22.87 7.65
CA ALA A 57 -13.07 23.08 8.09
C ALA A 57 -13.92 23.46 6.86
N LEU A 58 -15.04 22.79 6.69
CA LEU A 58 -16.04 23.14 5.69
C LEU A 58 -17.13 23.96 6.35
N GLU A 59 -17.35 25.18 5.88
CA GLU A 59 -18.48 26.00 6.30
C GLU A 59 -19.74 25.56 5.53
N LEU A 60 -20.74 25.12 6.26
CA LEU A 60 -22.06 24.77 5.73
C LEU A 60 -23.04 25.88 6.14
N ALA A 61 -23.73 26.47 5.18
CA ALA A 61 -24.76 27.45 5.42
C ALA A 61 -26.13 26.88 5.06
N ASP A 62 -27.09 26.95 5.98
CA ASP A 62 -28.48 26.63 5.69
C ASP A 62 -29.11 27.81 4.89
N LEU A 63 -29.55 27.50 3.68
CA LEU A 63 -30.15 28.49 2.76
C LEU A 63 -31.49 29.07 3.31
N GLY A 64 -32.09 28.43 4.34
CA GLY A 64 -33.35 28.87 4.96
C GLY A 64 -33.20 29.59 6.29
N LYS A 65 -32.07 29.51 6.94
CA LYS A 65 -31.83 30.06 8.27
C LYS A 65 -30.54 30.88 8.27
N ASN A 66 -30.59 32.15 8.39
CA ASN A 66 -29.46 33.09 8.39
C ASN A 66 -28.35 32.82 9.44
N ARG A 67 -28.00 31.58 9.71
CA ARG A 67 -26.91 31.18 10.60
C ARG A 67 -26.05 30.11 9.90
N PRO A 68 -24.80 30.45 9.55
CA PRO A 68 -23.86 29.45 9.10
C PRO A 68 -23.54 28.49 10.24
N SER A 69 -23.72 27.21 10.03
CA SER A 69 -23.18 26.15 10.90
C SER A 69 -21.83 25.74 10.36
N MET A 70 -20.80 25.75 11.18
CA MET A 70 -19.50 25.21 10.83
C MET A 70 -19.44 23.74 11.22
N ALA A 71 -19.09 22.91 10.25
CA ALA A 71 -18.73 21.53 10.50
C ALA A 71 -17.24 21.35 10.23
N THR A 72 -16.53 20.82 11.18
CA THR A 72 -15.09 20.57 11.05
C THR A 72 -14.86 19.17 10.57
N VAL A 73 -14.29 19.03 9.40
CA VAL A 73 -13.84 17.77 8.86
C VAL A 73 -12.35 17.66 9.11
N TYR A 74 -11.96 16.73 9.96
CA TYR A 74 -10.54 16.40 10.15
C TYR A 74 -10.12 15.42 9.06
N GLY A 75 -9.54 15.94 7.99
CA GLY A 75 -8.83 15.14 6.99
C GLY A 75 -7.33 15.32 7.15
N PHE A 76 -6.58 14.23 7.19
CA PHE A 76 -5.12 14.32 7.21
C PHE A 76 -4.62 14.34 5.77
N TRP A 77 -4.12 15.49 5.32
CA TRP A 77 -3.43 15.68 4.04
C TRP A 77 -1.94 15.77 4.29
N ASP A 78 -1.17 15.14 3.45
CA ASP A 78 0.26 15.30 3.48
C ASP A 78 0.64 16.68 2.93
N ARG A 79 1.37 17.52 3.68
CA ARG A 79 1.80 18.86 3.25
C ARG A 79 2.55 18.86 1.91
N TYR A 80 2.98 17.70 1.45
CA TYR A 80 3.62 17.49 0.16
C TYR A 80 2.62 17.17 -0.96
N GLU A 81 1.34 17.01 -0.66
CA GLU A 81 0.33 16.82 -1.69
C GLU A 81 -0.11 18.17 -2.24
N PRO A 82 -0.06 18.39 -3.57
CA PRO A 82 -0.77 19.48 -4.16
C PRO A 82 -2.26 19.31 -3.85
N ARG A 83 -3.00 20.41 -3.76
CA ARG A 83 -4.43 20.50 -3.45
C ARG A 83 -5.20 19.21 -3.67
N PRO A 84 -6.07 18.80 -2.73
CA PRO A 84 -6.91 17.61 -2.90
C PRO A 84 -7.57 17.61 -4.29
N MET A 85 -7.57 16.45 -4.92
CA MET A 85 -8.33 16.26 -6.16
C MET A 85 -9.82 16.33 -5.83
N GLU A 86 -10.64 16.90 -6.73
CA GLU A 86 -12.10 17.01 -6.52
C GLU A 86 -12.76 15.74 -6.00
N HIS A 87 -12.29 14.57 -6.46
CA HIS A 87 -12.85 13.28 -6.06
C HIS A 87 -12.49 12.82 -4.64
N GLU A 88 -11.35 13.23 -4.11
CA GLU A 88 -10.96 12.90 -2.74
C GLU A 88 -11.77 13.72 -1.75
N ILE A 89 -12.01 14.99 -2.10
CA ILE A 89 -12.91 15.85 -1.36
C ILE A 89 -14.33 15.30 -1.40
N GLU A 90 -14.79 14.79 -2.55
CA GLU A 90 -16.12 14.17 -2.67
C GLU A 90 -16.27 12.94 -1.75
N ALA A 91 -15.28 12.05 -1.72
CA ALA A 91 -15.32 10.87 -0.87
C ALA A 91 -15.31 11.24 0.62
N ASP A 92 -14.44 12.15 1.00
CA ASP A 92 -14.33 12.64 2.37
C ASP A 92 -15.57 13.40 2.82
N LEU A 93 -16.17 14.19 1.92
CA LEU A 93 -17.42 14.90 2.17
C LEU A 93 -18.59 13.94 2.36
N ILE A 94 -18.66 12.85 1.59
CA ILE A 94 -19.70 11.84 1.75
C ILE A 94 -19.56 11.13 3.08
N ASP A 95 -18.37 10.73 3.47
CA ASP A 95 -18.10 10.10 4.75
C ASP A 95 -18.42 11.04 5.91
N PHE A 96 -18.08 12.33 5.75
CA PHE A 96 -18.43 13.36 6.71
C PHE A 96 -19.95 13.55 6.82
N LEU A 97 -20.68 13.66 5.72
CA LEU A 97 -22.12 13.84 5.72
C LEU A 97 -22.86 12.63 6.31
N LEU A 98 -22.36 11.41 6.07
CA LEU A 98 -22.86 10.19 6.70
C LEU A 98 -22.66 10.21 8.21
N TRP A 99 -21.48 10.59 8.65
CA TRP A 99 -21.18 10.75 10.08
C TRP A 99 -22.01 11.88 10.70
N PHE A 100 -22.08 13.05 10.08
CA PHE A 100 -22.85 14.19 10.55
C PHE A 100 -24.34 13.85 10.66
N ALA A 101 -24.90 13.16 9.66
CA ALA A 101 -26.28 12.68 9.71
C ALA A 101 -26.52 11.65 10.83
N SER A 102 -25.48 10.94 11.26
CA SER A 102 -25.60 9.97 12.37
C SER A 102 -25.61 10.62 13.76
N ILE A 103 -25.13 11.87 13.87
CA ILE A 103 -25.03 12.59 15.16
C ILE A 103 -25.96 13.79 15.27
N THR A 104 -26.61 14.20 14.18
CA THR A 104 -27.53 15.35 14.15
C THR A 104 -28.83 14.97 13.44
N ASP A 105 -29.95 15.48 13.94
CA ASP A 105 -31.23 15.35 13.26
C ASP A 105 -31.41 16.39 12.14
N ASP A 106 -30.38 17.20 11.84
CA ASP A 106 -30.51 18.36 10.96
C ASP A 106 -30.43 17.97 9.45
N ILE A 107 -29.93 16.80 9.12
CA ILE A 107 -29.92 16.29 7.73
C ILE A 107 -30.88 15.11 7.62
N PRO A 108 -31.97 15.22 6.82
CA PRO A 108 -32.84 14.09 6.59
C PRO A 108 -32.12 12.90 5.97
N VAL A 109 -32.26 11.71 6.56
CA VAL A 109 -31.61 10.46 6.08
C VAL A 109 -31.85 10.20 4.58
N GLY A 110 -33.02 10.59 4.06
CA GLY A 110 -33.31 10.48 2.63
C GLY A 110 -32.41 11.34 1.73
N ASN A 111 -31.83 12.42 2.25
CA ASN A 111 -30.88 13.26 1.48
C ASN A 111 -29.48 12.67 1.49
N VAL A 112 -29.08 12.00 2.56
CA VAL A 112 -27.82 11.23 2.63
C VAL A 112 -27.84 10.08 1.62
N VAL A 113 -28.97 9.36 1.51
CA VAL A 113 -29.15 8.30 0.51
C VAL A 113 -28.96 8.82 -0.91
N LYS A 114 -29.53 9.98 -1.24
CA LYS A 114 -29.37 10.62 -2.56
C LYS A 114 -27.92 11.02 -2.85
N LEU A 115 -27.19 11.44 -1.85
CA LEU A 115 -25.78 11.80 -1.99
C LEU A 115 -24.92 10.56 -2.26
N ILE A 116 -25.21 9.46 -1.58
CA ILE A 116 -24.57 8.16 -1.84
C ILE A 116 -24.89 7.68 -3.27
N GLU A 117 -26.15 7.80 -3.70
CA GLU A 117 -26.56 7.46 -5.06
C GLU A 117 -25.85 8.31 -6.12
N PHE A 118 -25.70 9.61 -5.87
CA PHE A 118 -24.94 10.52 -6.74
C PHE A 118 -23.46 10.12 -6.84
N ALA A 119 -22.80 9.83 -5.72
CA ALA A 119 -21.42 9.37 -5.71
C ALA A 119 -21.24 8.02 -6.42
N ARG A 120 -22.23 7.13 -6.29
CA ARG A 120 -22.30 5.83 -7.02
C ARG A 120 -22.41 6.04 -8.53
N GLN A 121 -23.25 6.95 -8.98
CA GLN A 121 -23.43 7.25 -10.41
C GLN A 121 -22.17 7.78 -11.08
N ARG A 122 -21.30 8.47 -10.34
CA ARG A 122 -19.98 8.91 -10.82
C ARG A 122 -18.91 7.81 -10.81
N GLY A 123 -19.27 6.57 -10.48
CA GLY A 123 -18.38 5.39 -10.57
C GLY A 123 -17.32 5.30 -9.49
N ARG A 124 -17.36 6.16 -8.48
CA ARG A 124 -16.34 6.23 -7.41
C ARG A 124 -16.69 5.46 -6.17
N CYS A 125 -17.97 5.24 -5.89
CA CYS A 125 -18.39 4.30 -4.87
C CYS A 125 -18.57 2.92 -5.52
N GLN A 126 -17.61 2.03 -5.36
CA GLN A 126 -17.65 0.66 -5.89
C GLN A 126 -18.64 -0.23 -5.14
N THR A 127 -19.81 0.27 -4.80
CA THR A 127 -20.83 -0.46 -4.03
C THR A 127 -21.75 -1.34 -4.90
N THR A 128 -21.34 -1.67 -6.12
CA THR A 128 -22.01 -2.72 -6.92
C THR A 128 -21.71 -4.13 -6.39
N TRP A 129 -20.75 -4.28 -5.49
CA TRP A 129 -20.37 -5.56 -4.92
C TRP A 129 -21.01 -5.76 -3.54
N PRO A 130 -21.51 -6.97 -3.23
CA PRO A 130 -22.00 -7.30 -1.90
C PRO A 130 -20.93 -7.04 -0.85
N GLN A 131 -21.33 -6.64 0.36
CA GLN A 131 -20.43 -6.50 1.49
C GLN A 131 -19.66 -7.83 1.70
N GLY A 132 -18.34 -7.75 1.82
CA GLY A 132 -17.48 -8.92 1.95
C GLY A 132 -17.19 -9.65 0.64
N ALA A 133 -17.55 -9.07 -0.52
CA ALA A 133 -17.23 -9.67 -1.83
C ALA A 133 -15.72 -9.87 -1.99
N VAL A 134 -15.37 -11.04 -2.52
CA VAL A 134 -13.99 -11.44 -2.82
C VAL A 134 -13.92 -11.86 -4.29
N LEU A 135 -13.06 -11.20 -5.04
CA LEU A 135 -12.87 -11.50 -6.46
C LEU A 135 -11.74 -12.52 -6.64
N ARG A 136 -11.88 -13.35 -7.65
CA ARG A 136 -10.87 -14.28 -8.17
C ARG A 136 -10.62 -13.99 -9.61
N THR A 137 -9.38 -13.74 -9.96
CA THR A 137 -9.00 -13.57 -11.36
C THR A 137 -9.18 -14.90 -12.09
N PRO A 138 -9.89 -14.91 -13.23
CA PRO A 138 -10.08 -16.12 -14.04
C PRO A 138 -8.75 -16.76 -14.46
N GLU A 139 -8.62 -18.08 -14.32
CA GLU A 139 -7.36 -18.81 -14.55
C GLU A 139 -6.86 -18.70 -15.99
N GLU A 140 -7.77 -18.56 -16.98
CA GLU A 140 -7.41 -18.35 -18.38
C GLU A 140 -6.54 -17.12 -18.62
N ARG A 141 -6.60 -16.11 -17.74
CA ARG A 141 -5.73 -14.93 -17.82
C ARG A 141 -4.26 -15.22 -17.52
N PHE A 142 -4.00 -16.34 -16.89
CA PHE A 142 -2.65 -16.82 -16.54
C PHE A 142 -2.15 -17.93 -17.46
N ALA A 143 -2.85 -18.23 -18.56
CA ALA A 143 -2.53 -19.34 -19.44
C ALA A 143 -1.22 -19.14 -20.23
N LYS A 144 -0.81 -17.89 -20.45
CA LYS A 144 0.41 -17.54 -21.22
C LYS A 144 1.24 -16.54 -20.43
N LEU A 145 2.13 -17.04 -19.61
CA LEU A 145 3.03 -16.23 -18.77
C LEU A 145 4.47 -16.49 -19.21
N PRO A 146 5.13 -15.58 -19.95
CA PRO A 146 6.50 -15.78 -20.40
C PRO A 146 7.44 -16.08 -19.24
N GLY A 147 8.14 -17.21 -19.30
CA GLY A 147 9.12 -17.59 -18.28
C GLY A 147 8.54 -17.95 -16.90
N TYR A 148 7.21 -18.16 -16.78
CA TYR A 148 6.56 -18.46 -15.50
C TYR A 148 5.67 -19.73 -15.58
N ASP A 149 6.27 -20.82 -16.00
CA ASP A 149 5.61 -22.14 -16.06
C ASP A 149 5.76 -22.86 -14.69
N PHE A 150 5.11 -22.32 -13.67
CA PHE A 150 5.06 -22.89 -12.32
C PHE A 150 3.60 -23.13 -11.96
N PRO A 151 3.20 -24.38 -11.66
CA PRO A 151 1.81 -24.68 -11.27
C PRO A 151 1.49 -23.99 -9.94
N PRO A 152 0.36 -23.26 -9.88
CA PRO A 152 -0.04 -22.60 -8.64
C PRO A 152 -0.51 -23.63 -7.61
N ARG A 153 -0.21 -23.34 -6.36
CA ARG A 153 -0.76 -23.96 -5.16
C ARG A 153 -1.57 -22.96 -4.39
N TYR A 154 -2.42 -23.43 -3.53
CA TYR A 154 -3.32 -22.58 -2.77
C TYR A 154 -3.38 -23.02 -1.31
N VAL A 155 -3.50 -22.04 -0.41
CA VAL A 155 -3.72 -22.25 1.01
C VAL A 155 -4.82 -21.29 1.48
N ASP A 156 -5.67 -21.75 2.38
CA ASP A 156 -6.68 -20.90 3.02
C ASP A 156 -6.05 -20.08 4.13
N ILE A 157 -6.25 -18.78 4.07
CA ILE A 157 -5.78 -17.82 5.07
C ILE A 157 -6.97 -17.00 5.55
N GLU A 158 -7.60 -17.42 6.63
CA GLU A 158 -8.76 -16.74 7.21
C GLU A 158 -9.97 -16.66 6.24
N GLY A 159 -10.20 -17.71 5.47
CA GLY A 159 -11.27 -17.75 4.47
C GLY A 159 -10.91 -17.09 3.14
N LEU A 160 -9.67 -16.59 2.99
CA LEU A 160 -9.14 -16.06 1.74
C LEU A 160 -8.13 -17.06 1.16
N ARG A 161 -8.28 -17.38 -0.13
CA ARG A 161 -7.36 -18.23 -0.85
C ARG A 161 -6.10 -17.48 -1.21
N MET A 162 -4.95 -17.85 -0.64
CA MET A 162 -3.65 -17.34 -1.02
C MET A 162 -2.96 -18.28 -1.99
N ALA A 163 -2.59 -17.80 -3.16
CA ALA A 163 -1.85 -18.55 -4.16
C ALA A 163 -0.34 -18.47 -3.89
N TYR A 164 0.38 -19.52 -4.25
CA TYR A 164 1.84 -19.52 -4.29
C TYR A 164 2.35 -20.50 -5.32
N VAL A 165 3.58 -20.31 -5.76
CA VAL A 165 4.31 -21.30 -6.55
C VAL A 165 5.50 -21.83 -5.75
N GLU A 166 5.91 -23.07 -6.05
CA GLU A 166 7.11 -23.65 -5.42
C GLU A 166 7.97 -24.37 -6.44
N LYS A 167 9.29 -24.35 -6.21
CA LYS A 167 10.29 -25.03 -7.05
C LYS A 167 11.50 -25.42 -6.23
N GLY A 168 12.09 -26.58 -6.51
CA GLY A 168 13.30 -27.08 -5.80
C GLY A 168 12.96 -27.84 -4.51
N GLN A 169 14.00 -28.12 -3.73
CA GLN A 169 13.93 -28.89 -2.47
C GLN A 169 14.92 -28.32 -1.45
N GLY A 170 14.74 -28.67 -0.18
CA GLY A 170 15.60 -28.21 0.92
C GLY A 170 14.97 -27.09 1.76
N ASP A 171 15.81 -26.32 2.44
CA ASP A 171 15.36 -25.22 3.29
C ASP A 171 14.59 -24.15 2.46
N PRO A 172 13.48 -23.62 2.98
CA PRO A 172 12.66 -22.65 2.25
C PRO A 172 13.41 -21.35 1.91
N ILE A 173 13.28 -20.91 0.67
CA ILE A 173 13.60 -19.55 0.22
C ILE A 173 12.27 -18.89 -0.09
N LEU A 174 11.76 -18.08 0.86
CA LEU A 174 10.49 -17.39 0.76
C LEU A 174 10.71 -16.02 0.11
N MET A 175 10.07 -15.79 -1.06
CA MET A 175 10.27 -14.59 -1.85
C MET A 175 8.99 -13.75 -1.86
N LEU A 176 9.03 -12.54 -1.29
CA LEU A 176 7.88 -11.65 -1.15
C LEU A 176 7.97 -10.46 -2.09
N HIS A 177 7.00 -10.38 -3.02
CA HIS A 177 6.86 -9.28 -3.98
C HIS A 177 6.29 -8.01 -3.33
N GLY A 178 6.43 -6.89 -4.02
CA GLY A 178 5.91 -5.58 -3.65
C GLY A 178 4.91 -4.99 -4.63
N GLU A 179 4.65 -3.72 -4.46
CA GLU A 179 3.71 -2.90 -5.23
C GLU A 179 4.29 -2.51 -6.60
N PRO A 180 3.51 -2.52 -7.68
CA PRO A 180 2.16 -3.09 -7.84
C PRO A 180 2.21 -4.49 -8.46
N THR A 181 3.26 -5.26 -8.18
CA THR A 181 3.59 -6.52 -8.82
C THR A 181 2.91 -7.74 -8.16
N TRP A 182 3.32 -8.92 -8.59
CA TRP A 182 2.92 -10.21 -8.02
C TRP A 182 4.05 -11.23 -8.21
N GLY A 183 3.87 -12.48 -7.84
CA GLY A 183 4.92 -13.51 -7.88
C GLY A 183 5.68 -13.62 -9.21
N TYR A 184 5.09 -13.19 -10.32
CA TYR A 184 5.70 -13.12 -11.65
C TYR A 184 7.01 -12.31 -11.68
N LEU A 185 7.14 -11.31 -10.82
CA LEU A 185 8.36 -10.51 -10.68
C LEU A 185 9.60 -11.37 -10.46
N TYR A 186 9.44 -12.48 -9.76
CA TYR A 186 10.56 -13.37 -9.41
C TYR A 186 10.87 -14.45 -10.44
N ARG A 187 10.18 -14.49 -11.60
CA ARG A 187 10.32 -15.57 -12.59
C ARG A 187 11.76 -15.82 -13.04
N LYS A 188 12.56 -14.76 -13.22
CA LYS A 188 13.97 -14.86 -13.61
C LYS A 188 14.89 -15.34 -12.48
N MET A 189 14.44 -15.21 -11.21
CA MET A 189 15.23 -15.61 -10.05
C MET A 189 14.92 -17.03 -9.57
N ILE A 190 13.71 -17.54 -9.83
CA ILE A 190 13.30 -18.88 -9.39
C ILE A 190 14.23 -19.98 -9.91
N PRO A 191 14.51 -20.11 -11.22
CA PRO A 191 15.31 -21.22 -11.74
C PRO A 191 16.74 -21.26 -11.18
N PRO A 192 17.50 -20.15 -11.10
CA PRO A 192 18.87 -20.18 -10.55
C PRO A 192 18.93 -20.55 -9.07
N LEU A 193 17.88 -20.16 -8.28
CA LEU A 193 17.84 -20.38 -6.84
C LEU A 193 17.26 -21.74 -6.47
N ALA A 194 16.51 -22.40 -7.34
CA ALA A 194 15.86 -23.68 -7.06
C ALA A 194 16.82 -24.84 -6.75
N ASN A 195 18.09 -24.72 -7.12
CA ASN A 195 19.16 -25.66 -6.78
C ASN A 195 19.79 -25.42 -5.39
N THR A 196 19.40 -24.33 -4.74
CA THR A 196 19.96 -23.90 -3.45
C THR A 196 19.00 -24.17 -2.30
N GLY A 197 17.71 -24.22 -2.58
CA GLY A 197 16.66 -24.48 -1.58
C GLY A 197 15.29 -24.62 -2.24
N LYS A 198 14.26 -24.80 -1.42
CA LYS A 198 12.87 -24.84 -1.87
C LYS A 198 12.34 -23.42 -2.00
N ILE A 199 12.25 -22.93 -3.23
CA ILE A 199 11.67 -21.61 -3.53
C ILE A 199 10.17 -21.66 -3.23
N ILE A 200 9.66 -20.62 -2.56
CA ILE A 200 8.24 -20.39 -2.29
C ILE A 200 7.94 -18.93 -2.59
N VAL A 201 7.05 -18.68 -3.54
CA VAL A 201 6.67 -17.34 -3.97
C VAL A 201 5.16 -17.19 -3.83
N PRO A 202 4.66 -16.61 -2.72
CA PRO A 202 3.25 -16.30 -2.58
C PRO A 202 2.86 -15.05 -3.38
N ASP A 203 1.65 -15.08 -3.93
CA ASP A 203 0.93 -13.87 -4.32
C ASP A 203 0.23 -13.34 -3.07
N GLN A 204 0.55 -12.14 -2.62
CA GLN A 204 -0.10 -11.58 -1.44
C GLN A 204 -1.60 -11.37 -1.69
N ILE A 205 -2.43 -11.42 -0.64
CA ILE A 205 -3.87 -11.18 -0.76
C ILE A 205 -4.10 -9.82 -1.44
N GLY A 206 -4.96 -9.80 -2.46
CA GLY A 206 -5.18 -8.63 -3.32
C GLY A 206 -4.36 -8.63 -4.62
N PHE A 207 -3.44 -9.59 -4.80
CA PHE A 207 -2.50 -9.63 -5.92
C PHE A 207 -2.47 -11.00 -6.61
N GLY A 208 -1.87 -11.06 -7.78
CA GLY A 208 -1.63 -12.29 -8.54
C GLY A 208 -2.88 -13.17 -8.66
N ARG A 209 -2.73 -14.45 -8.36
CA ARG A 209 -3.82 -15.45 -8.33
C ARG A 209 -4.56 -15.52 -6.98
N SER A 210 -4.10 -14.78 -5.96
CA SER A 210 -4.74 -14.74 -4.66
C SER A 210 -6.08 -14.03 -4.68
N ASP A 211 -6.92 -14.35 -3.72
CA ASP A 211 -8.21 -13.70 -3.52
C ASP A 211 -8.05 -12.19 -3.32
N LYS A 212 -9.02 -11.43 -3.82
CA LYS A 212 -9.03 -9.96 -3.82
C LYS A 212 -10.31 -9.45 -3.18
N PRO A 213 -10.30 -9.20 -1.85
CA PRO A 213 -11.39 -8.46 -1.21
C PRO A 213 -11.65 -7.13 -1.93
N VAL A 214 -12.92 -6.83 -2.20
CA VAL A 214 -13.32 -5.57 -2.86
C VAL A 214 -13.38 -4.43 -1.86
N ASP A 215 -13.69 -4.75 -0.59
CA ASP A 215 -13.74 -3.76 0.47
C ASP A 215 -12.32 -3.29 0.83
N ILE A 216 -12.05 -2.00 0.64
CA ILE A 216 -10.77 -1.37 0.98
C ILE A 216 -10.43 -1.53 2.47
N ASN A 217 -11.43 -1.59 3.35
CA ASN A 217 -11.22 -1.75 4.79
C ASN A 217 -10.73 -3.14 5.19
N ALA A 218 -10.80 -4.13 4.30
CA ALA A 218 -10.18 -5.43 4.51
C ALA A 218 -8.64 -5.33 4.56
N TYR A 219 -8.10 -4.29 3.91
CA TYR A 219 -6.67 -4.09 3.76
C TYR A 219 -6.13 -3.11 4.80
N SER A 220 -5.11 -3.53 5.50
CA SER A 220 -4.31 -2.69 6.39
C SER A 220 -2.89 -3.25 6.43
N TYR A 221 -1.91 -2.46 6.81
CA TYR A 221 -0.55 -2.98 7.01
C TYR A 221 -0.56 -4.18 7.97
N LYS A 222 -1.37 -4.09 9.03
CA LYS A 222 -1.55 -5.17 10.02
C LYS A 222 -2.16 -6.44 9.42
N SER A 223 -3.15 -6.33 8.50
CA SER A 223 -3.76 -7.50 7.85
C SER A 223 -2.77 -8.20 6.92
N PHE A 224 -1.97 -7.48 6.13
CA PHE A 224 -0.92 -8.08 5.30
C PHE A 224 0.11 -8.85 6.13
N VAL A 225 0.59 -8.26 7.22
CA VAL A 225 1.51 -8.92 8.16
C VAL A 225 0.87 -10.18 8.77
N ARG A 226 -0.39 -10.10 9.18
CA ARG A 226 -1.14 -11.23 9.76
C ARG A 226 -1.33 -12.35 8.75
N TRP A 227 -1.74 -12.04 7.53
CA TRP A 227 -1.92 -13.03 6.47
C TRP A 227 -0.62 -13.73 6.11
N MET A 228 0.47 -12.98 5.93
CA MET A 228 1.77 -13.59 5.62
C MET A 228 2.32 -14.43 6.79
N ARG A 229 2.15 -13.97 8.03
CA ARG A 229 2.51 -14.77 9.20
C ARG A 229 1.72 -16.08 9.24
N LYS A 230 0.40 -16.03 8.99
CA LYS A 230 -0.43 -17.23 8.90
C LYS A 230 0.01 -18.15 7.77
N PHE A 231 0.31 -17.61 6.59
CA PHE A 231 0.86 -18.38 5.47
C PHE A 231 2.08 -19.21 5.87
N ILE A 232 3.03 -18.60 6.57
CA ILE A 232 4.23 -19.28 7.06
C ILE A 232 3.88 -20.37 8.06
N LEU A 233 2.91 -20.13 8.94
CA LEU A 233 2.50 -21.08 9.96
C LEU A 233 1.69 -22.25 9.38
N GLU A 234 0.75 -22.00 8.48
CA GLU A 234 -0.07 -23.03 7.82
C GLU A 234 0.77 -23.98 6.96
N LEU A 235 1.82 -23.48 6.32
CA LEU A 235 2.77 -24.30 5.57
C LEU A 235 3.91 -24.86 6.46
N ASP A 236 3.87 -24.60 7.75
CA ASP A 236 4.89 -24.96 8.75
C ASP A 236 6.33 -24.68 8.30
N LEU A 237 6.54 -23.53 7.66
CA LEU A 237 7.86 -23.17 7.16
C LEU A 237 8.81 -22.83 8.32
N SER A 238 9.97 -23.44 8.30
CA SER A 238 11.08 -23.20 9.24
C SER A 238 12.41 -23.15 8.50
N ARG A 239 13.46 -22.67 9.15
CA ARG A 239 14.78 -22.45 8.52
C ARG A 239 14.70 -21.59 7.25
N ILE A 240 13.83 -20.58 7.27
CA ILE A 240 13.50 -19.74 6.10
C ILE A 240 14.69 -18.81 5.78
N THR A 241 15.09 -18.77 4.52
CA THR A 241 15.78 -17.62 3.92
C THR A 241 14.72 -16.70 3.35
N LEU A 242 14.51 -15.54 3.99
CA LEU A 242 13.58 -14.54 3.49
C LEU A 242 14.24 -13.69 2.41
N VAL A 243 13.61 -13.59 1.25
CA VAL A 243 13.99 -12.69 0.14
C VAL A 243 12.82 -11.74 -0.08
N CYS A 244 13.02 -10.44 0.06
CA CYS A 244 11.91 -9.50 0.00
C CYS A 244 12.31 -8.18 -0.66
N GLN A 245 11.32 -7.53 -1.28
CA GLN A 245 11.47 -6.25 -1.96
C GLN A 245 10.21 -5.41 -1.73
N ASP A 246 10.36 -4.08 -1.64
CA ASP A 246 9.28 -3.12 -1.51
C ASP A 246 8.26 -3.51 -0.40
N TRP A 247 6.96 -3.59 -0.66
CA TRP A 247 5.96 -4.05 0.31
C TRP A 247 6.21 -5.46 0.84
N GLY A 248 6.81 -6.33 0.04
CA GLY A 248 7.29 -7.62 0.52
C GLY A 248 8.29 -7.49 1.67
N GLY A 249 9.11 -6.41 1.63
CA GLY A 249 10.03 -6.06 2.71
C GLY A 249 9.31 -5.49 3.93
N LEU A 250 8.39 -4.54 3.74
CA LEU A 250 7.60 -3.98 4.84
C LEU A 250 6.89 -5.10 5.62
N VAL A 251 6.21 -6.00 4.90
CA VAL A 251 5.51 -7.15 5.50
C VAL A 251 6.49 -8.16 6.09
N GLY A 252 7.51 -8.55 5.31
CA GLY A 252 8.46 -9.59 5.68
C GLY A 252 9.27 -9.26 6.93
N LEU A 253 9.77 -8.03 7.06
CA LEU A 253 10.52 -7.56 8.22
C LEU A 253 9.65 -7.54 9.50
N ARG A 254 8.38 -7.17 9.37
CA ARG A 254 7.41 -7.25 10.48
C ARG A 254 7.16 -8.70 10.90
N VAL A 255 6.96 -9.61 9.93
CA VAL A 255 6.76 -11.04 10.20
C VAL A 255 8.02 -11.65 10.83
N LEU A 256 9.20 -11.33 10.28
CA LEU A 256 10.49 -11.75 10.86
C LEU A 256 10.61 -11.33 12.33
N SER A 257 10.18 -10.12 12.69
CA SER A 257 10.23 -9.68 14.09
C SER A 257 9.28 -10.43 15.01
N GLN A 258 8.17 -11.01 14.50
CA GLN A 258 7.15 -11.69 15.29
C GLN A 258 7.44 -13.18 15.49
N ILE A 259 8.07 -13.83 14.52
CA ILE A 259 8.35 -15.28 14.53
C ILE A 259 9.79 -15.55 14.10
N SER A 260 10.73 -14.79 14.65
CA SER A 260 12.16 -14.77 14.24
C SER A 260 12.84 -16.15 14.27
N GLY A 261 12.45 -17.04 15.19
CA GLY A 261 13.00 -18.39 15.28
C GLY A 261 12.75 -19.29 14.05
N ARG A 262 11.89 -18.87 13.12
CA ARG A 262 11.66 -19.60 11.86
C ARG A 262 12.61 -19.18 10.73
N PHE A 263 13.40 -18.14 10.92
CA PHE A 263 14.27 -17.56 9.88
C PHE A 263 15.74 -17.78 10.21
N ILE A 264 16.50 -18.11 9.18
CA ILE A 264 17.96 -18.36 9.29
C ILE A 264 18.79 -17.36 8.49
N ARG A 265 18.22 -16.73 7.48
CA ARG A 265 18.88 -15.71 6.63
C ARG A 265 17.88 -14.67 6.15
N LEU A 266 18.37 -13.50 5.83
CA LEU A 266 17.59 -12.40 5.29
C LEU A 266 18.26 -11.79 4.07
N VAL A 267 17.52 -11.65 2.96
CA VAL A 267 17.90 -10.89 1.76
C VAL A 267 16.87 -9.79 1.57
N VAL A 268 17.32 -8.55 1.53
CA VAL A 268 16.44 -7.37 1.36
C VAL A 268 16.89 -6.56 0.16
N MET A 269 15.94 -6.22 -0.70
CA MET A 269 16.13 -5.44 -1.91
C MET A 269 15.17 -4.26 -1.93
N SER A 270 15.65 -3.07 -2.23
CA SER A 270 14.83 -1.87 -2.52
C SER A 270 13.61 -1.70 -1.60
N THR A 271 13.84 -1.66 -0.29
CA THR A 271 12.79 -1.49 0.72
C THR A 271 13.37 -0.98 2.02
N GLY A 272 12.51 -0.77 3.01
CA GLY A 272 12.90 -0.40 4.36
C GLY A 272 11.82 -0.79 5.37
N ILE A 273 12.00 -0.36 6.58
CA ILE A 273 10.98 -0.41 7.62
C ILE A 273 10.84 1.00 8.18
N PRO A 274 9.84 1.79 7.72
CA PRO A 274 9.64 3.15 8.19
C PRO A 274 9.36 3.16 9.70
N TYR A 275 10.21 3.84 10.48
CA TYR A 275 10.01 4.05 11.91
C TYR A 275 10.62 5.39 12.31
N GLY A 276 10.00 6.10 13.26
CA GLY A 276 10.44 7.44 13.60
C GLY A 276 10.18 8.45 12.46
N ARG A 277 11.16 9.28 12.13
CA ARG A 277 11.10 10.12 10.92
C ARG A 277 11.18 9.21 9.72
N GLY A 278 10.07 9.09 9.01
CA GLY A 278 9.88 8.02 8.05
C GLY A 278 10.13 8.42 6.62
N VAL A 279 9.47 7.71 5.71
CA VAL A 279 9.50 7.90 4.25
C VAL A 279 8.95 9.27 3.81
N GLY A 280 8.36 10.05 4.73
CA GLY A 280 7.77 11.36 4.44
C GLY A 280 8.72 12.41 3.82
N ASP A 281 10.04 12.16 3.89
CA ASP A 281 11.05 13.03 3.26
C ASP A 281 11.52 12.49 1.89
N ASN A 282 10.96 11.36 1.40
CA ASN A 282 11.30 10.80 0.11
C ASN A 282 10.32 11.28 -0.96
N GLU A 283 10.72 12.31 -1.72
CA GLU A 283 9.88 12.92 -2.76
C GLU A 283 9.49 11.93 -3.87
N GLU A 284 10.35 10.99 -4.25
CA GLU A 284 10.03 10.00 -5.30
C GLU A 284 8.93 9.04 -4.83
N PHE A 285 8.96 8.62 -3.55
CA PHE A 285 7.88 7.85 -2.99
C PHE A 285 6.57 8.66 -2.93
N LEU A 286 6.63 9.92 -2.54
CA LEU A 286 5.47 10.79 -2.49
C LEU A 286 4.88 11.04 -3.88
N GLN A 287 5.72 11.17 -4.92
CA GLN A 287 5.28 11.26 -6.32
C GLN A 287 4.59 9.98 -6.77
N TRP A 288 5.18 8.81 -6.45
CA TRP A 288 4.55 7.52 -6.70
C TRP A 288 3.19 7.40 -6.03
N ARG A 289 3.11 7.74 -4.74
CA ARG A 289 1.86 7.69 -3.97
C ARG A 289 0.78 8.58 -4.61
N ARG A 290 1.13 9.83 -4.96
CA ARG A 290 0.22 10.75 -5.67
C ARG A 290 -0.23 10.20 -7.02
N TYR A 291 0.70 9.64 -7.79
CA TYR A 291 0.38 9.02 -9.08
C TYR A 291 -0.62 7.87 -8.89
N ALA A 292 -0.33 6.92 -8.02
CA ALA A 292 -1.19 5.75 -7.78
C ALA A 292 -2.59 6.15 -7.30
N GLN A 293 -2.69 7.18 -6.47
CA GLN A 293 -3.97 7.66 -5.94
C GLN A 293 -4.85 8.35 -6.99
N ARG A 294 -4.26 8.87 -8.06
CA ARG A 294 -4.97 9.58 -9.12
C ARG A 294 -5.52 8.67 -10.23
N GLN A 295 -5.18 7.39 -10.20
CA GLN A 295 -5.60 6.46 -11.24
C GLN A 295 -6.95 5.83 -10.88
N ASP A 296 -7.87 5.79 -11.86
CA ASP A 296 -9.08 4.98 -11.78
C ASP A 296 -8.77 3.49 -12.05
N TYR A 297 -7.73 3.24 -12.83
CA TYR A 297 -7.13 1.94 -13.10
C TYR A 297 -5.62 2.11 -13.21
N LEU A 298 -4.88 1.37 -12.38
CA LEU A 298 -3.43 1.37 -12.42
C LEU A 298 -2.93 0.41 -13.49
N ASP A 299 -2.44 0.91 -14.60
CA ASP A 299 -1.76 0.07 -15.60
C ASP A 299 -0.38 -0.32 -15.06
N VAL A 300 -0.30 -1.51 -14.49
CA VAL A 300 0.88 -2.00 -13.76
C VAL A 300 2.17 -1.91 -14.58
N PRO A 301 2.23 -2.34 -15.86
CA PRO A 301 3.44 -2.21 -16.67
C PRO A 301 3.88 -0.76 -16.85
N THR A 302 2.94 0.16 -17.10
CA THR A 302 3.24 1.59 -17.24
C THR A 302 3.78 2.17 -15.94
N ALA A 303 3.17 1.80 -14.82
CA ALA A 303 3.62 2.22 -13.49
C ALA A 303 5.03 1.70 -13.17
N MET A 304 5.34 0.46 -13.53
CA MET A 304 6.67 -0.12 -13.35
C MET A 304 7.73 0.53 -14.26
N GLN A 305 7.35 0.89 -15.50
CA GLN A 305 8.29 1.34 -16.52
C GLN A 305 9.11 2.55 -16.10
N SER A 306 8.53 3.48 -15.32
CA SER A 306 9.24 4.65 -14.79
C SER A 306 10.35 4.30 -13.77
N HIS A 307 10.35 3.06 -13.25
CA HIS A 307 11.28 2.58 -12.23
C HIS A 307 12.11 1.36 -12.69
N LEU A 308 12.01 1.01 -13.98
CA LEU A 308 12.78 -0.08 -14.62
C LEU A 308 14.09 0.39 -15.25
N ASP A 309 14.34 1.71 -15.26
CA ASP A 309 15.48 2.36 -15.90
C ASP A 309 15.64 1.98 -17.39
N GLN A 310 16.65 1.16 -17.71
CA GLN A 310 16.93 0.77 -19.09
C GLN A 310 16.20 -0.50 -19.57
N CYS A 311 15.51 -1.18 -18.66
CA CYS A 311 14.73 -2.37 -18.99
C CYS A 311 13.37 -1.96 -19.54
N VAL A 312 12.98 -2.50 -20.69
CA VAL A 312 11.68 -2.30 -21.29
C VAL A 312 10.94 -3.64 -21.30
N LEU A 313 9.75 -3.67 -20.72
CA LEU A 313 8.88 -4.84 -20.81
C LEU A 313 8.39 -5.01 -22.24
N ASN A 314 8.51 -6.21 -22.79
CA ASN A 314 7.84 -6.54 -24.03
C ASN A 314 6.32 -6.71 -23.82
N GLU A 315 5.56 -6.83 -24.92
CA GLU A 315 4.09 -6.92 -24.85
C GLU A 315 3.58 -8.12 -24.04
N ASP A 316 4.23 -9.27 -24.13
CA ASP A 316 3.85 -10.48 -23.40
C ASP A 316 4.16 -10.35 -21.91
N GLU A 317 5.29 -9.76 -21.53
CA GLU A 317 5.64 -9.44 -20.13
C GLU A 317 4.67 -8.41 -19.54
N ALA A 318 4.35 -7.37 -20.30
CA ALA A 318 3.37 -6.38 -19.91
C ALA A 318 1.99 -7.00 -19.72
N ALA A 319 1.55 -7.89 -20.63
CA ALA A 319 0.31 -8.63 -20.48
C ALA A 319 0.30 -9.52 -19.23
N ALA A 320 1.43 -10.15 -18.88
CA ALA A 320 1.56 -10.96 -17.68
C ALA A 320 1.41 -10.12 -16.39
N TYR A 321 1.94 -8.90 -16.36
CA TYR A 321 1.71 -7.99 -15.22
C TYR A 321 0.28 -7.48 -15.13
N ARG A 322 -0.44 -7.35 -16.25
CA ARG A 322 -1.88 -7.00 -16.27
C ARG A 322 -2.80 -8.18 -15.95
N ALA A 323 -2.31 -9.42 -16.08
CA ALA A 323 -3.13 -10.62 -15.95
C ALA A 323 -3.99 -10.66 -14.67
N PRO A 324 -3.47 -10.31 -13.46
CA PRO A 324 -4.24 -10.35 -12.23
C PRO A 324 -5.40 -9.36 -12.16
N PHE A 325 -5.40 -8.31 -12.99
CA PHE A 325 -6.22 -7.11 -12.82
C PHE A 325 -7.09 -6.80 -14.05
N PRO A 326 -8.13 -7.61 -14.34
CA PRO A 326 -8.98 -7.35 -15.50
C PRO A 326 -9.80 -6.07 -15.43
N LEU A 327 -10.10 -5.60 -14.23
CA LEU A 327 -10.91 -4.40 -13.94
C LEU A 327 -10.37 -3.72 -12.66
N ALA A 328 -10.70 -2.44 -12.47
CA ALA A 328 -10.32 -1.66 -11.29
C ALA A 328 -10.68 -2.33 -9.95
N ALA A 329 -11.84 -2.99 -9.86
CA ALA A 329 -12.26 -3.71 -8.66
C ALA A 329 -11.27 -4.81 -8.20
N TYR A 330 -10.44 -5.34 -9.10
CA TYR A 330 -9.39 -6.29 -8.77
C TYR A 330 -8.13 -5.64 -8.22
N GLN A 331 -8.03 -4.32 -8.27
CA GLN A 331 -6.86 -3.53 -7.86
C GLN A 331 -6.99 -2.90 -6.47
N THR A 332 -8.03 -3.21 -5.70
CA THR A 332 -8.23 -2.63 -4.36
C THR A 332 -6.98 -2.78 -3.47
N GLY A 333 -6.32 -3.94 -3.51
CA GLY A 333 -5.06 -4.17 -2.80
C GLY A 333 -3.94 -3.23 -3.27
N ALA A 334 -3.76 -3.09 -4.59
CA ALA A 334 -2.75 -2.24 -5.20
C ALA A 334 -2.99 -0.75 -4.87
N PHE A 335 -4.22 -0.25 -4.98
CA PHE A 335 -4.56 1.12 -4.57
C PHE A 335 -4.39 1.40 -3.08
N THR A 336 -4.44 0.36 -2.26
CA THR A 336 -4.35 0.51 -0.80
C THR A 336 -2.89 0.61 -0.34
N TRP A 337 -1.98 -0.13 -0.94
CA TRP A 337 -0.60 -0.22 -0.47
C TRP A 337 0.12 1.12 -0.36
N PRO A 338 0.11 2.01 -1.35
CA PRO A 338 0.77 3.31 -1.23
C PRO A 338 0.23 4.16 -0.06
N ARG A 339 -1.06 3.99 0.28
CA ARG A 339 -1.72 4.71 1.38
C ARG A 339 -1.33 4.18 2.76
N LEU A 340 -0.96 2.91 2.85
CA LEU A 340 -0.66 2.23 4.11
C LEU A 340 0.80 2.39 4.56
N VAL A 341 1.68 2.96 3.73
CA VAL A 341 3.07 3.24 4.13
C VAL A 341 3.07 4.29 5.23
N PRO A 342 3.70 4.03 6.38
CA PRO A 342 3.75 4.98 7.49
C PRO A 342 4.68 6.15 7.17
N ILE A 343 4.17 7.20 6.55
CA ILE A 343 4.92 8.41 6.21
C ILE A 343 4.98 9.43 7.36
N ARG A 344 4.18 9.24 8.41
CA ARG A 344 4.06 10.15 9.55
C ARG A 344 4.34 9.44 10.87
N LEU A 345 4.82 10.19 11.85
CA LEU A 345 5.14 9.67 13.18
C LEU A 345 3.91 9.11 13.91
N ASP A 346 2.76 9.73 13.75
CA ASP A 346 1.49 9.35 14.38
C ASP A 346 0.74 8.23 13.64
N HIS A 347 1.25 7.76 12.50
CA HIS A 347 0.63 6.65 11.79
C HIS A 347 0.71 5.35 12.64
N PRO A 348 -0.41 4.61 12.83
CA PRO A 348 -0.42 3.39 13.66
C PRO A 348 0.64 2.37 13.27
N GLY A 349 0.92 2.22 11.97
CA GLY A 349 1.97 1.34 11.45
C GLY A 349 3.38 1.72 11.92
N ASN A 350 3.62 2.98 12.27
CA ASN A 350 4.90 3.46 12.74
C ASN A 350 5.24 2.92 14.14
N TYR A 351 4.27 2.90 15.06
CA TYR A 351 4.44 2.29 16.39
C TYR A 351 4.80 0.83 16.30
N ASP A 352 4.09 0.08 15.46
CA ASP A 352 4.35 -1.33 15.25
C ASP A 352 5.73 -1.56 14.60
N ASN A 353 6.15 -0.71 13.65
CA ASN A 353 7.46 -0.77 13.03
C ASN A 353 8.56 -0.46 14.04
N TYR A 354 8.35 0.52 14.91
CA TYR A 354 9.30 0.82 15.99
C TYR A 354 9.49 -0.38 16.94
N ALA A 355 8.40 -1.04 17.31
CA ALA A 355 8.46 -2.26 18.12
C ALA A 355 9.18 -3.39 17.37
N ALA A 356 8.91 -3.57 16.08
CA ALA A 356 9.59 -4.54 15.24
C ALA A 356 11.11 -4.28 15.16
N VAL A 357 11.51 -3.02 14.93
CA VAL A 357 12.94 -2.65 14.87
C VAL A 357 13.69 -2.97 16.15
N LYS A 358 13.06 -2.82 17.33
CA LYS A 358 13.67 -3.24 18.60
C LYS A 358 14.04 -4.72 18.59
N VAL A 359 13.15 -5.58 18.08
CA VAL A 359 13.40 -7.01 17.95
C VAL A 359 14.46 -7.28 16.88
N LEU A 360 14.32 -6.68 15.67
CA LEU A 360 15.26 -6.90 14.56
C LEU A 360 16.71 -6.59 14.94
N ARG A 361 16.94 -5.55 15.75
CA ARG A 361 18.27 -5.20 16.28
C ARG A 361 18.89 -6.27 17.19
N THR A 362 18.11 -7.17 17.74
CA THR A 362 18.62 -8.25 18.58
C THR A 362 19.00 -9.50 17.79
N LEU A 363 18.55 -9.58 16.51
CA LEU A 363 18.79 -10.75 15.69
C LEU A 363 20.24 -10.79 15.19
N ASN A 364 20.82 -11.98 15.20
CA ASN A 364 22.16 -12.25 14.70
C ASN A 364 22.15 -13.16 13.46
N ILE A 365 21.06 -13.11 12.66
CA ILE A 365 21.00 -13.82 11.39
C ILE A 365 21.85 -13.12 10.34
N PRO A 366 22.45 -13.84 9.39
CA PRO A 366 23.13 -13.24 8.25
C PRO A 366 22.14 -12.44 7.39
N VAL A 367 22.57 -11.25 6.95
CA VAL A 367 21.78 -10.33 6.13
C VAL A 367 22.54 -9.95 4.87
N PHE A 368 21.90 -10.04 3.71
CA PHE A 368 22.42 -9.62 2.43
C PHE A 368 21.53 -8.54 1.81
N LEU A 369 22.13 -7.45 1.37
CA LEU A 369 21.45 -6.28 0.86
C LEU A 369 21.93 -5.96 -0.57
N PRO A 370 21.51 -6.73 -1.61
CA PRO A 370 21.76 -6.32 -2.99
C PRO A 370 20.86 -5.12 -3.32
N TRP A 371 21.45 -4.07 -3.90
CA TRP A 371 20.76 -2.81 -4.13
C TRP A 371 21.03 -2.25 -5.52
N GLY A 372 20.01 -1.78 -6.22
CA GLY A 372 20.16 -1.14 -7.52
C GLY A 372 20.95 0.17 -7.42
N GLU A 373 21.90 0.40 -8.31
CA GLU A 373 22.68 1.66 -8.32
C GLU A 373 21.82 2.88 -8.60
N ARG A 374 20.69 2.71 -9.31
CA ARG A 374 19.76 3.77 -9.69
C ARG A 374 18.49 3.77 -8.85
N ASP A 375 18.45 2.94 -7.80
CA ASP A 375 17.29 2.86 -6.94
C ASP A 375 17.06 4.15 -6.16
N ALA A 376 15.86 4.66 -6.22
CA ALA A 376 15.38 5.82 -5.48
C ALA A 376 15.38 5.63 -3.96
N PHE A 377 15.31 4.38 -3.49
CA PHE A 377 15.18 4.05 -2.06
C PHE A 377 16.50 3.71 -1.37
N LYS A 378 17.63 4.30 -1.79
CA LYS A 378 18.96 4.06 -1.21
C LYS A 378 19.06 4.28 0.30
N THR A 379 18.26 5.18 0.84
CA THR A 379 18.18 5.42 2.30
C THR A 379 17.72 4.19 3.08
N GLY A 380 16.96 3.30 2.43
CA GLY A 380 16.52 2.02 2.99
C GLY A 380 17.69 1.11 3.34
N GLU A 381 18.67 0.94 2.42
CA GLU A 381 19.87 0.13 2.66
C GLU A 381 20.65 0.65 3.88
N ALA A 382 20.92 1.95 3.92
CA ALA A 382 21.65 2.57 5.03
C ALA A 382 20.95 2.36 6.37
N THR A 383 19.63 2.50 6.41
CA THR A 383 18.82 2.26 7.60
C THR A 383 18.87 0.79 8.04
N LEU A 384 18.75 -0.16 7.11
CA LEU A 384 18.81 -1.59 7.42
C LEU A 384 20.18 -2.01 7.96
N ARG A 385 21.28 -1.43 7.43
CA ARG A 385 22.63 -1.65 7.97
C ARG A 385 22.81 -1.14 9.40
N GLN A 386 22.05 -0.13 9.81
CA GLN A 386 22.04 0.33 11.20
C GLN A 386 21.20 -0.56 12.12
N ILE A 387 20.21 -1.26 11.57
CA ILE A 387 19.34 -2.18 12.32
C ILE A 387 20.02 -3.53 12.53
N PHE A 388 20.57 -4.13 11.47
CA PHE A 388 21.15 -5.47 11.50
C PHE A 388 22.66 -5.44 11.68
N LYS A 389 23.18 -6.28 12.59
CA LYS A 389 24.59 -6.34 12.94
C LYS A 389 25.43 -7.19 11.97
N ASN A 390 24.81 -8.20 11.37
CA ASN A 390 25.49 -9.22 10.55
C ASN A 390 25.18 -9.04 9.06
N CYS A 391 25.44 -7.83 8.54
CA CYS A 391 25.26 -7.52 7.14
C CYS A 391 26.50 -7.88 6.31
N ALA A 392 26.29 -8.57 5.19
CA ALA A 392 27.30 -8.74 4.16
C ALA A 392 27.78 -7.38 3.62
N PRO A 393 28.97 -7.32 3.00
CA PRO A 393 29.44 -6.09 2.33
C PRO A 393 28.40 -5.54 1.34
N PRO A 394 28.44 -4.23 1.02
CA PRO A 394 27.58 -3.65 0.00
C PRO A 394 27.66 -4.41 -1.32
N CYS A 395 26.51 -4.61 -1.95
CA CYS A 395 26.38 -5.33 -3.21
C CYS A 395 25.55 -4.50 -4.21
N PRO A 396 26.15 -3.49 -4.84
CA PRO A 396 25.46 -2.72 -5.86
C PRO A 396 25.20 -3.59 -7.11
N ILE A 397 24.00 -3.44 -7.68
CA ILE A 397 23.61 -4.05 -8.96
C ILE A 397 23.66 -2.96 -10.02
N ALA A 398 24.62 -3.10 -10.93
CA ALA A 398 24.93 -2.08 -11.92
C ALA A 398 23.73 -1.77 -12.83
N GLY A 399 23.42 -0.48 -12.96
CA GLY A 399 22.34 0.01 -13.83
C GLY A 399 20.92 -0.39 -13.44
N ALA A 400 20.74 -1.13 -12.34
CA ALA A 400 19.42 -1.55 -11.87
C ALA A 400 18.73 -0.49 -11.02
N GLY A 401 17.40 -0.36 -11.18
CA GLY A 401 16.54 0.48 -10.38
C GLY A 401 15.76 -0.33 -9.34
N HIS A 402 14.54 0.14 -9.05
CA HIS A 402 13.67 -0.44 -8.02
C HIS A 402 13.26 -1.89 -8.29
N PHE A 403 12.96 -2.23 -9.54
CA PHE A 403 12.56 -3.59 -9.95
C PHE A 403 13.75 -4.37 -10.53
N MET A 404 14.83 -4.48 -9.74
CA MET A 404 16.05 -5.20 -10.17
C MET A 404 15.81 -6.68 -10.52
N GLN A 405 14.75 -7.29 -10.00
CA GLN A 405 14.34 -8.65 -10.35
C GLN A 405 13.92 -8.75 -11.82
N GLU A 406 13.42 -7.66 -12.38
CA GLU A 406 13.03 -7.59 -13.79
C GLU A 406 14.23 -7.30 -14.68
N SER A 407 15.02 -6.28 -14.33
CA SER A 407 16.14 -5.82 -15.16
C SER A 407 17.39 -6.70 -15.06
N SER A 408 17.64 -7.30 -13.90
CA SER A 408 18.89 -8.03 -13.57
C SER A 408 18.62 -9.30 -12.75
N GLY A 409 17.47 -9.94 -12.94
CA GLY A 409 16.98 -11.02 -12.08
C GLY A 409 17.95 -12.20 -11.96
N GLU A 410 18.54 -12.67 -13.07
CA GLU A 410 19.48 -13.77 -13.07
C GLU A 410 20.79 -13.42 -12.33
N GLU A 411 21.30 -12.20 -12.52
CA GLU A 411 22.49 -11.71 -11.79
C GLU A 411 22.23 -11.64 -10.30
N VAL A 412 21.12 -11.03 -9.90
CA VAL A 412 20.71 -10.91 -8.48
C VAL A 412 20.58 -12.31 -7.86
N ALA A 413 19.92 -13.23 -8.56
CA ALA A 413 19.77 -14.61 -8.10
C ALA A 413 21.11 -15.34 -7.94
N ASP A 414 22.05 -15.18 -8.87
CA ASP A 414 23.39 -15.78 -8.76
C ASP A 414 24.18 -15.21 -7.57
N ARG A 415 24.11 -13.90 -7.34
CA ARG A 415 24.71 -13.27 -6.16
C ARG A 415 24.11 -13.77 -4.85
N ILE A 416 22.78 -13.89 -4.77
CA ILE A 416 22.08 -14.48 -3.61
C ILE A 416 22.50 -15.95 -3.43
N ARG A 417 22.52 -16.74 -4.49
CA ARG A 417 22.95 -18.15 -4.46
C ARG A 417 24.36 -18.29 -3.90
N LYS A 418 25.32 -17.55 -4.43
CA LYS A 418 26.71 -17.55 -3.96
C LYS A 418 26.81 -17.18 -2.49
N TRP A 419 26.05 -16.18 -2.06
CA TRP A 419 26.02 -15.75 -0.66
C TRP A 419 25.41 -16.82 0.26
N ILE A 420 24.29 -17.45 -0.12
CA ILE A 420 23.69 -18.54 0.66
C ILE A 420 24.69 -19.68 0.85
N LEU A 421 25.39 -20.10 -0.22
CA LEU A 421 26.36 -21.19 -0.16
C LEU A 421 27.58 -20.85 0.70
N ALA A 422 27.99 -19.58 0.71
CA ALA A 422 29.11 -19.09 1.53
C ALA A 422 28.72 -18.82 3.00
N THR A 423 27.43 -18.91 3.35
CA THR A 423 26.90 -18.53 4.66
C THR A 423 26.13 -19.70 5.27
N PRO A 424 26.80 -20.79 5.68
CA PRO A 424 26.15 -21.92 6.35
C PRO A 424 25.56 -21.45 7.69
N VAL A 425 24.38 -22.02 8.10
CA VAL A 425 23.63 -21.70 9.32
C VAL A 425 23.07 -22.96 9.97
#